data_f89b81ea55105f9157537cbf0859eb54
#
_entry.id   f89b81ea55105f9157537cbf0859eb54
#
_cell.length_a   1.000
_cell.length_b   1.000
_cell.length_c   1.000
_cell.angle_alpha   90.00
_cell.angle_beta   90.00
_cell.angle_gamma   90.00
#
_symmetry.space_group_name_H-M   'P 1'
#
loop_
_entity.id
_entity.type
_entity.pdbx_description
1 polymer ?
#
loop_
_entity_poly.entity_id
_entity_poly.type
_entity_poly.pdbx_seq_one_letter_code
_entity_poly.pdbx_strand_id
1 'polypeptide(L)'
;MRALDFAEANPVSNDEGMHVDHLIFAAGPEGLASTVERLGEALGASFINGGFHPRFGTRNNLLPLADGRYIEVVEVLDHPAADKAVFGQAVRARSEMGGGWLGWVVSVDDLSPYEARLERQAVPGSRHFPDGRLLEWEQIGIKGLMADPQLPYFLKWNSPEDVRPSALKGAIRLKTMQISGNPQRVEDWIGTELGEELDGVRMEFSSENGQPGLDAAVFEVPGRGDVRI
;
A
#
# COMPACT_ATOMS: atom_id res chain seq x y z
N MET A 1 -42.32 13.48 -29.66
CA MET A 1 -41.67 13.36 -28.32
C MET A 1 -40.96 12.01 -28.32
N ARG A 2 -39.64 11.99 -28.62
CA ARG A 2 -38.81 10.78 -28.70
C ARG A 2 -38.16 10.59 -27.32
N ALA A 3 -38.38 9.45 -26.72
CA ALA A 3 -37.68 9.02 -25.52
C ALA A 3 -36.18 8.87 -25.84
N LEU A 4 -35.36 9.48 -25.03
CA LEU A 4 -33.90 9.28 -25.04
C LEU A 4 -33.64 7.95 -24.30
N ASP A 5 -33.23 6.94 -25.05
CA ASP A 5 -32.68 5.71 -24.51
C ASP A 5 -31.35 6.07 -23.80
N PHE A 6 -31.38 6.03 -22.50
CA PHE A 6 -30.16 5.93 -21.70
C PHE A 6 -29.64 4.51 -21.87
N ALA A 7 -28.60 4.35 -22.68
CA ALA A 7 -27.83 3.13 -22.69
C ALA A 7 -27.27 2.92 -21.28
N GLU A 8 -27.76 1.88 -20.60
CA GLU A 8 -27.13 1.34 -19.40
C GLU A 8 -25.69 0.98 -19.77
N ALA A 9 -24.75 1.75 -19.22
CA ALA A 9 -23.36 1.36 -19.26
C ALA A 9 -23.25 0.06 -18.45
N ASN A 10 -22.98 -1.05 -19.13
CA ASN A 10 -22.59 -2.29 -18.46
C ASN A 10 -21.42 -1.96 -17.51
N PRO A 11 -21.47 -2.41 -16.25
CA PRO A 11 -20.31 -2.33 -15.40
C PRO A 11 -19.21 -3.18 -16.06
N VAL A 12 -18.19 -2.53 -16.57
CA VAL A 12 -16.96 -3.20 -16.97
C VAL A 12 -16.44 -3.81 -15.66
N SER A 13 -16.26 -5.12 -15.64
CA SER A 13 -15.57 -5.80 -14.55
C SER A 13 -14.11 -5.30 -14.56
N ASN A 14 -13.84 -4.26 -13.77
CA ASN A 14 -12.55 -3.57 -13.71
C ASN A 14 -11.50 -4.32 -12.88
N ASP A 15 -11.65 -5.61 -12.70
CA ASP A 15 -10.67 -6.45 -12.02
C ASP A 15 -9.45 -6.79 -12.90
N GLU A 16 -9.55 -6.52 -14.21
CA GLU A 16 -8.43 -6.66 -15.14
C GLU A 16 -7.50 -5.45 -15.01
N GLY A 17 -6.45 -5.56 -14.18
CA GLY A 17 -5.37 -4.57 -14.11
C GLY A 17 -5.17 -3.86 -12.76
N MET A 18 -5.94 -4.19 -11.73
CA MET A 18 -5.70 -3.70 -10.37
C MET A 18 -4.99 -4.80 -9.55
N HIS A 19 -3.83 -4.47 -9.00
CA HIS A 19 -3.03 -5.39 -8.21
C HIS A 19 -2.80 -4.84 -6.81
N VAL A 20 -3.00 -5.65 -5.77
CA VAL A 20 -2.56 -5.32 -4.40
C VAL A 20 -1.04 -5.34 -4.39
N ASP A 21 -0.42 -4.18 -4.49
CA ASP A 21 1.02 -4.02 -4.71
C ASP A 21 1.81 -4.25 -3.42
N HIS A 22 1.49 -3.50 -2.36
CA HIS A 22 2.19 -3.65 -1.09
C HIS A 22 1.40 -3.12 0.10
N LEU A 23 1.85 -3.54 1.28
CA LEU A 23 1.39 -3.04 2.57
C LEU A 23 2.48 -2.18 3.20
N ILE A 24 2.09 -1.07 3.82
CA ILE A 24 3.01 -0.11 4.44
C ILE A 24 2.92 -0.25 5.96
N PHE A 25 4.06 -0.46 6.58
CA PHE A 25 4.22 -0.52 8.02
C PHE A 25 5.16 0.60 8.48
N ALA A 26 4.69 1.53 9.30
CA ALA A 26 5.55 2.56 9.87
C ALA A 26 6.39 1.96 11.01
N ALA A 27 7.69 2.21 10.97
CA ALA A 27 8.57 1.84 12.08
C ALA A 27 8.14 2.56 13.37
N GLY A 28 8.25 1.87 14.49
CA GLY A 28 8.00 2.45 15.79
C GLY A 28 9.14 3.39 16.26
N PRO A 29 9.00 3.97 17.45
CA PRO A 29 10.03 4.86 18.02
C PRO A 29 11.40 4.19 18.20
N GLU A 30 11.43 2.85 18.26
CA GLU A 30 12.66 2.04 18.33
C GLU A 30 13.45 2.03 17.02
N GLY A 31 12.85 2.56 15.93
CA GLY A 31 13.46 2.72 14.62
C GLY A 31 13.30 1.53 13.68
N LEU A 32 13.77 1.74 12.45
CA LEU A 32 13.62 0.79 11.34
C LEU A 32 14.26 -0.57 11.63
N ALA A 33 15.48 -0.57 12.18
CA ALA A 33 16.22 -1.81 12.43
C ALA A 33 15.48 -2.77 13.37
N SER A 34 15.04 -2.26 14.55
CA SER A 34 14.32 -3.06 15.53
C SER A 34 12.95 -3.51 15.03
N THR A 35 12.27 -2.65 14.26
CA THR A 35 10.98 -3.01 13.66
C THR A 35 11.12 -4.13 12.66
N VAL A 36 12.10 -4.09 11.74
CA VAL A 36 12.30 -5.14 10.74
C VAL A 36 12.81 -6.43 11.35
N GLU A 37 13.62 -6.37 12.40
CA GLU A 37 14.05 -7.56 13.15
C GLU A 37 12.84 -8.29 13.75
N ARG A 38 12.00 -7.58 14.50
CA ARG A 38 10.78 -8.13 15.10
C ARG A 38 9.82 -8.73 14.08
N LEU A 39 9.55 -8.04 12.97
CA LEU A 39 8.69 -8.54 11.90
C LEU A 39 9.33 -9.72 11.18
N GLY A 40 10.64 -9.68 10.95
CA GLY A 40 11.42 -10.75 10.34
C GLY A 40 11.39 -12.03 11.17
N GLU A 41 11.53 -11.93 12.49
CA GLU A 41 11.39 -13.07 13.41
C GLU A 41 9.98 -13.68 13.36
N ALA A 42 8.94 -12.84 13.40
CA ALA A 42 7.56 -13.29 13.34
C ALA A 42 7.26 -14.03 12.02
N LEU A 43 7.73 -13.49 10.89
CA LEU A 43 7.50 -14.04 9.56
C LEU A 43 8.56 -15.09 9.13
N GLY A 44 9.64 -15.27 9.90
CA GLY A 44 10.71 -16.19 9.52
C GLY A 44 11.46 -15.78 8.26
N ALA A 45 11.58 -14.48 8.01
CA ALA A 45 12.18 -13.94 6.79
C ALA A 45 12.99 -12.67 7.08
N SER A 46 13.87 -12.31 6.15
CA SER A 46 14.71 -11.12 6.30
C SER A 46 14.30 -10.02 5.35
N PHE A 47 14.21 -8.81 5.86
CA PHE A 47 14.01 -7.61 5.07
C PHE A 47 15.30 -7.20 4.35
N ILE A 48 15.14 -6.62 3.17
CA ILE A 48 16.23 -6.05 2.39
C ILE A 48 16.16 -4.52 2.43
N ASN A 49 17.32 -3.87 2.28
CA ASN A 49 17.36 -2.41 2.21
C ASN A 49 16.69 -1.92 0.92
N GLY A 50 15.63 -1.12 1.05
CA GLY A 50 14.89 -0.55 -0.07
C GLY A 50 15.50 0.76 -0.57
N GLY A 51 16.10 1.55 0.32
CA GLY A 51 16.72 2.83 0.00
C GLY A 51 16.06 4.05 0.63
N PHE A 52 16.27 5.20 -0.02
CA PHE A 52 15.82 6.50 0.47
C PHE A 52 14.78 7.11 -0.46
N HIS A 53 13.82 7.81 0.14
CA HIS A 53 12.86 8.68 -0.55
C HIS A 53 13.20 10.15 -0.26
N PRO A 54 14.11 10.80 -1.00
CA PRO A 54 14.57 12.16 -0.68
C PRO A 54 13.44 13.19 -0.66
N ARG A 55 12.45 13.02 -1.54
CA ARG A 55 11.28 13.91 -1.64
C ARG A 55 10.35 13.83 -0.43
N PHE A 56 10.35 12.68 0.27
CA PHE A 56 9.46 12.42 1.40
C PHE A 56 10.18 12.46 2.75
N GLY A 57 11.52 12.50 2.75
CA GLY A 57 12.31 12.46 3.97
C GLY A 57 12.15 11.14 4.73
N THR A 58 12.08 10.02 4.01
CA THR A 58 11.91 8.68 4.57
C THR A 58 12.93 7.69 4.00
N ARG A 59 13.09 6.56 4.67
CA ARG A 59 13.80 5.39 4.17
C ARG A 59 13.01 4.13 4.47
N ASN A 60 13.29 3.06 3.75
CA ASN A 60 12.55 1.82 3.93
C ASN A 60 13.40 0.56 3.86
N ASN A 61 12.85 -0.52 4.40
CA ASN A 61 13.23 -1.89 4.13
C ASN A 61 12.04 -2.65 3.57
N LEU A 62 12.30 -3.61 2.71
CA LEU A 62 11.29 -4.36 1.98
C LEU A 62 11.36 -5.85 2.32
N LEU A 63 10.22 -6.50 2.48
CA LEU A 63 10.09 -7.95 2.50
C LEU A 63 9.32 -8.39 1.27
N PRO A 64 9.99 -9.00 0.27
CA PRO A 64 9.30 -9.58 -0.87
C PRO A 64 8.34 -10.69 -0.43
N LEU A 65 7.15 -10.69 -1.00
CA LEU A 65 6.12 -11.70 -0.83
C LEU A 65 5.93 -12.49 -2.13
N ALA A 66 5.11 -13.53 -2.07
CA ALA A 66 4.61 -14.20 -3.27
C ALA A 66 3.75 -13.26 -4.12
N ASP A 67 3.50 -13.66 -5.35
CA ASP A 67 2.58 -13.00 -6.29
C ASP A 67 2.94 -11.53 -6.57
N GLY A 68 4.24 -11.19 -6.55
CA GLY A 68 4.73 -9.85 -6.87
C GLY A 68 4.43 -8.77 -5.83
N ARG A 69 4.04 -9.14 -4.62
CA ARG A 69 3.73 -8.24 -3.50
C ARG A 69 4.93 -8.04 -2.58
N TYR A 70 4.84 -7.05 -1.70
CA TYR A 70 5.84 -6.86 -0.65
C TYR A 70 5.28 -6.12 0.57
N ILE A 71 5.98 -6.22 1.69
CA ILE A 71 5.80 -5.33 2.85
C ILE A 71 6.87 -4.26 2.76
N GLU A 72 6.46 -2.99 2.86
CA GLU A 72 7.33 -1.85 3.06
C GLU A 72 7.34 -1.47 4.54
N VAL A 73 8.46 -1.61 5.23
CA VAL A 73 8.65 -0.98 6.54
C VAL A 73 9.37 0.33 6.33
N VAL A 74 8.71 1.42 6.71
CA VAL A 74 9.17 2.79 6.45
C VAL A 74 9.47 3.53 7.74
N GLU A 75 10.56 4.29 7.73
CA GLU A 75 10.97 5.19 8.82
C GLU A 75 11.07 6.62 8.31
N VAL A 76 10.57 7.56 9.12
CA VAL A 76 10.76 8.99 8.87
C VAL A 76 12.16 9.43 9.33
N LEU A 77 12.80 10.26 8.54
CA LEU A 77 14.10 10.85 8.86
C LEU A 77 13.93 12.24 9.50
N ASP A 78 14.93 12.65 10.26
CA ASP A 78 15.05 14.05 10.69
C ASP A 78 15.55 14.91 9.52
N HIS A 79 14.63 15.21 8.61
CA HIS A 79 14.91 15.93 7.38
C HIS A 79 13.73 16.86 7.02
N PRO A 80 13.98 18.11 6.59
CA PRO A 80 12.91 19.08 6.28
C PRO A 80 11.91 18.64 5.22
N ALA A 81 12.26 17.68 4.36
CA ALA A 81 11.33 17.09 3.39
C ALA A 81 10.22 16.30 4.08
N ALA A 82 10.51 15.65 5.22
CA ALA A 82 9.51 14.88 5.97
C ALA A 82 8.39 15.77 6.51
N ASP A 83 8.72 17.00 6.92
CA ASP A 83 7.75 17.95 7.46
C ASP A 83 6.84 18.56 6.38
N LYS A 84 7.29 18.54 5.13
CA LYS A 84 6.58 19.12 3.98
C LYS A 84 5.79 18.09 3.19
N ALA A 85 6.27 16.86 3.15
CA ALA A 85 5.66 15.80 2.37
C ALA A 85 4.56 15.10 3.18
N VAL A 86 3.38 14.92 2.59
CA VAL A 86 2.24 14.23 3.23
C VAL A 86 2.64 12.82 3.70
N PHE A 87 3.41 12.09 2.88
CA PHE A 87 3.88 10.75 3.27
C PHE A 87 4.81 10.79 4.49
N GLY A 88 5.78 11.70 4.52
CA GLY A 88 6.66 11.88 5.68
C GLY A 88 5.89 12.21 6.97
N GLN A 89 4.90 13.11 6.85
CA GLN A 89 4.02 13.47 7.97
C GLN A 89 3.20 12.27 8.47
N ALA A 90 2.64 11.47 7.55
CA ALA A 90 1.87 10.28 7.90
C ALA A 90 2.74 9.23 8.61
N VAL A 91 3.94 8.96 8.09
CA VAL A 91 4.90 8.05 8.73
C VAL A 91 5.30 8.54 10.13
N ARG A 92 5.60 9.84 10.27
CA ARG A 92 5.93 10.44 11.57
C ARG A 92 4.80 10.27 12.58
N ALA A 93 3.58 10.65 12.19
CA ALA A 93 2.42 10.55 13.08
C ALA A 93 2.17 9.10 13.53
N ARG A 94 2.29 8.13 12.63
CA ARG A 94 2.12 6.72 12.97
C ARG A 94 3.26 6.19 13.85
N SER A 95 4.50 6.60 13.57
CA SER A 95 5.68 6.25 14.38
C SER A 95 5.54 6.76 15.82
N GLU A 96 5.10 8.00 16.00
CA GLU A 96 4.88 8.61 17.33
C GLU A 96 3.77 7.89 18.13
N MET A 97 2.83 7.22 17.43
CA MET A 97 1.80 6.37 18.03
C MET A 97 2.27 4.93 18.31
N GLY A 98 3.56 4.64 18.16
CA GLY A 98 4.15 3.31 18.40
C GLY A 98 4.41 2.49 17.13
N GLY A 99 4.24 3.06 15.96
CA GLY A 99 4.38 2.35 14.67
C GLY A 99 3.16 1.49 14.33
N GLY A 100 3.31 0.59 13.35
CA GLY A 100 2.26 -0.31 12.91
C GLY A 100 1.80 -0.07 11.48
N TRP A 101 0.75 -0.76 11.07
CA TRP A 101 0.18 -0.61 9.73
C TRP A 101 -0.22 0.84 9.47
N LEU A 102 0.22 1.38 8.34
CA LEU A 102 -0.05 2.75 7.92
C LEU A 102 -1.05 2.81 6.76
N GLY A 103 -1.05 1.80 5.90
CA GLY A 103 -1.93 1.73 4.75
C GLY A 103 -1.56 0.60 3.80
N TRP A 104 -2.25 0.59 2.67
CA TRP A 104 -2.06 -0.38 1.60
C TRP A 104 -2.14 0.30 0.23
N VAL A 105 -1.58 -0.34 -0.77
CA VAL A 105 -1.36 0.23 -2.09
C VAL A 105 -1.86 -0.72 -3.15
N VAL A 106 -2.54 -0.16 -4.13
CA VAL A 106 -2.89 -0.88 -5.36
C VAL A 106 -2.13 -0.29 -6.54
N SER A 107 -1.53 -1.13 -7.35
CA SER A 107 -0.94 -0.73 -8.62
C SER A 107 -1.91 -0.93 -9.77
N VAL A 108 -1.84 -0.03 -10.74
CA VAL A 108 -2.65 -0.02 -11.95
C VAL A 108 -1.79 0.38 -13.16
N ASP A 109 -2.20 -0.02 -14.34
CA ASP A 109 -1.47 0.32 -15.57
C ASP A 109 -1.76 1.73 -16.08
N ASP A 110 -2.94 2.28 -15.76
CA ASP A 110 -3.36 3.63 -16.14
C ASP A 110 -4.06 4.34 -14.98
N LEU A 111 -3.58 5.53 -14.62
CA LEU A 111 -4.20 6.37 -13.58
C LEU A 111 -5.30 7.29 -14.10
N SER A 112 -5.43 7.47 -15.42
CA SER A 112 -6.36 8.44 -16.02
C SER A 112 -7.83 8.23 -15.58
N PRO A 113 -8.37 7.00 -15.51
CA PRO A 113 -9.73 6.78 -15.02
C PRO A 113 -9.94 7.20 -13.56
N TYR A 114 -8.90 7.00 -12.74
CA TYR A 114 -8.92 7.36 -11.32
C TYR A 114 -8.78 8.86 -11.12
N GLU A 115 -7.93 9.54 -11.93
CA GLU A 115 -7.83 11.00 -11.94
C GLU A 115 -9.18 11.65 -12.25
N ALA A 116 -9.86 11.17 -13.29
CA ALA A 116 -11.16 11.67 -13.70
C ALA A 116 -12.24 11.43 -12.63
N ARG A 117 -12.32 10.21 -12.07
CA ARG A 117 -13.34 9.84 -11.09
C ARG A 117 -13.14 10.51 -9.73
N LEU A 118 -11.89 10.61 -9.28
CA LEU A 118 -11.56 11.18 -7.98
C LEU A 118 -11.32 12.69 -8.02
N GLU A 119 -11.38 13.30 -9.22
CA GLU A 119 -11.09 14.72 -9.46
C GLU A 119 -9.72 15.13 -8.86
N ARG A 120 -8.71 14.28 -9.06
CA ARG A 120 -7.37 14.45 -8.50
C ARG A 120 -6.31 14.13 -9.54
N GLN A 121 -5.28 14.94 -9.59
CA GLN A 121 -4.12 14.68 -10.45
C GLN A 121 -3.14 13.72 -9.76
N ALA A 122 -2.57 12.82 -10.55
CA ALA A 122 -1.45 12.01 -10.11
C ALA A 122 -0.23 12.88 -9.78
N VAL A 123 0.52 12.46 -8.78
CA VAL A 123 1.76 13.14 -8.38
C VAL A 123 2.94 12.19 -8.49
N PRO A 124 4.11 12.66 -8.98
CA PRO A 124 5.27 11.81 -9.12
C PRO A 124 5.86 11.43 -7.77
N GLY A 125 6.29 10.17 -7.67
CA GLY A 125 7.09 9.64 -6.59
C GLY A 125 8.40 9.06 -7.10
N SER A 126 9.41 9.03 -6.26
CA SER A 126 10.69 8.41 -6.59
C SER A 126 11.46 7.97 -5.36
N ARG A 127 12.30 6.96 -5.55
CA ARG A 127 13.20 6.41 -4.55
C ARG A 127 14.56 6.10 -5.18
N HIS A 128 15.64 6.31 -4.44
CA HIS A 128 16.95 5.83 -4.83
C HIS A 128 17.23 4.48 -4.17
N PHE A 129 17.67 3.53 -4.98
CA PHE A 129 18.25 2.29 -4.47
C PHE A 129 19.58 2.57 -3.74
N PRO A 130 20.08 1.65 -2.90
CA PRO A 130 21.41 1.79 -2.28
C PRO A 130 22.54 1.94 -3.28
N ASP A 131 22.39 1.41 -4.50
CA ASP A 131 23.36 1.53 -5.61
C ASP A 131 23.20 2.82 -6.44
N GLY A 132 22.28 3.70 -6.07
CA GLY A 132 22.04 5.00 -6.70
C GLY A 132 21.05 4.96 -7.87
N ARG A 133 20.60 3.81 -8.33
CA ARG A 133 19.56 3.74 -9.37
C ARG A 133 18.27 4.40 -8.89
N LEU A 134 17.51 4.98 -9.81
CA LEU A 134 16.24 5.64 -9.54
C LEU A 134 15.08 4.69 -9.86
N LEU A 135 14.14 4.60 -8.93
CA LEU A 135 12.83 3.98 -9.11
C LEU A 135 11.78 5.07 -9.12
N GLU A 136 10.89 5.06 -10.11
CA GLU A 136 9.92 6.13 -10.35
C GLU A 136 8.50 5.57 -10.54
N TRP A 137 7.53 6.32 -10.04
CA TRP A 137 6.10 6.03 -10.17
C TRP A 137 5.27 7.30 -10.17
N GLU A 138 4.00 7.17 -10.47
CA GLU A 138 2.95 8.16 -10.23
C GLU A 138 1.95 7.60 -9.22
N GLN A 139 1.29 8.48 -8.44
CA GLN A 139 0.39 8.05 -7.37
C GLN A 139 -0.77 9.00 -7.17
N ILE A 140 -1.92 8.45 -6.73
CA ILE A 140 -3.12 9.19 -6.35
C ILE A 140 -3.59 8.70 -4.98
N GLY A 141 -3.99 9.61 -4.10
CA GLY A 141 -4.66 9.25 -2.86
C GLY A 141 -3.78 9.21 -1.61
N ILE A 142 -2.49 9.51 -1.71
CA ILE A 142 -1.54 9.47 -0.58
C ILE A 142 -1.99 10.29 0.64
N LYS A 143 -2.81 11.32 0.45
CA LYS A 143 -3.42 12.09 1.56
C LYS A 143 -4.39 11.25 2.39
N GLY A 144 -4.92 10.16 1.82
CA GLY A 144 -5.78 9.21 2.52
C GLY A 144 -5.10 8.54 3.70
N LEU A 145 -3.78 8.33 3.66
CA LEU A 145 -3.03 7.74 4.77
C LEU A 145 -3.26 8.46 6.13
N MET A 146 -3.60 9.73 6.10
CA MET A 146 -3.92 10.51 7.30
C MET A 146 -5.42 10.81 7.44
N ALA A 147 -6.11 11.02 6.33
CA ALA A 147 -7.50 11.50 6.35
C ALA A 147 -8.53 10.37 6.39
N ASP A 148 -8.22 9.24 5.75
CA ASP A 148 -9.10 8.06 5.66
C ASP A 148 -8.24 6.81 5.42
N PRO A 149 -7.54 6.29 6.45
CA PRO A 149 -6.52 5.25 6.29
C PRO A 149 -7.05 3.88 5.84
N GLN A 150 -8.36 3.66 5.79
CA GLN A 150 -8.95 2.45 5.21
C GLN A 150 -8.77 2.39 3.68
N LEU A 151 -8.58 3.54 3.03
CA LEU A 151 -8.49 3.64 1.59
C LEU A 151 -7.06 3.38 1.11
N PRO A 152 -6.87 2.58 0.03
CA PRO A 152 -5.57 2.47 -0.61
C PRO A 152 -5.21 3.76 -1.33
N TYR A 153 -3.94 3.98 -1.58
CA TYR A 153 -3.57 4.86 -2.67
C TYR A 153 -3.21 4.06 -3.93
N PHE A 154 -3.41 4.69 -5.08
CA PHE A 154 -3.11 4.10 -6.38
C PHE A 154 -1.68 4.44 -6.78
N LEU A 155 -1.04 3.48 -7.42
CA LEU A 155 0.32 3.61 -7.92
C LEU A 155 0.40 3.09 -9.35
N LYS A 156 1.08 3.83 -10.21
CA LYS A 156 1.49 3.39 -11.55
C LYS A 156 3.00 3.44 -11.63
N TRP A 157 3.61 2.31 -11.90
CA TRP A 157 5.05 2.22 -12.07
C TRP A 157 5.49 2.80 -13.40
N ASN A 158 6.44 3.76 -13.37
CA ASN A 158 7.10 4.30 -14.56
C ASN A 158 8.43 3.58 -14.86
N SER A 159 9.03 2.98 -13.83
CA SER A 159 10.24 2.17 -14.00
C SER A 159 9.94 0.80 -14.63
N PRO A 160 10.89 0.21 -15.36
CA PRO A 160 10.78 -1.14 -15.92
C PRO A 160 10.46 -2.20 -14.86
N GLU A 161 9.77 -3.26 -15.26
CA GLU A 161 9.28 -4.30 -14.35
C GLU A 161 10.41 -5.00 -13.58
N ASP A 162 11.52 -5.28 -14.25
CA ASP A 162 12.68 -6.01 -13.70
C ASP A 162 13.40 -5.26 -12.56
N VAL A 163 13.14 -3.95 -12.40
CA VAL A 163 13.70 -3.13 -11.31
C VAL A 163 12.69 -2.79 -10.21
N ARG A 164 11.41 -3.17 -10.39
CA ARG A 164 10.37 -2.93 -9.37
C ARG A 164 10.54 -3.87 -8.18
N PRO A 165 10.07 -3.50 -6.98
CA PRO A 165 10.04 -4.41 -5.83
C PRO A 165 9.29 -5.71 -6.11
N SER A 166 8.24 -5.66 -6.93
CA SER A 166 7.44 -6.82 -7.36
C SER A 166 8.23 -7.86 -8.17
N ALA A 167 9.37 -7.50 -8.78
CA ALA A 167 10.27 -8.46 -9.44
C ALA A 167 11.01 -9.36 -8.46
N LEU A 168 11.13 -8.95 -7.20
CA LEU A 168 11.74 -9.74 -6.16
C LEU A 168 10.83 -10.91 -5.79
N LYS A 169 11.42 -12.08 -5.56
CA LYS A 169 10.67 -13.31 -5.25
C LYS A 169 10.65 -13.55 -3.75
N GLY A 170 9.44 -13.70 -3.19
CA GLY A 170 9.19 -14.14 -1.83
C GLY A 170 8.37 -15.43 -1.81
N ALA A 171 8.46 -16.17 -0.72
CA ALA A 171 7.70 -17.41 -0.53
C ALA A 171 6.49 -17.25 0.40
N ILE A 172 6.42 -16.14 1.12
CA ILE A 172 5.33 -15.81 2.04
C ILE A 172 4.18 -15.21 1.22
N ARG A 173 2.97 -15.73 1.42
CA ARG A 173 1.77 -15.24 0.71
C ARG A 173 0.94 -14.34 1.61
N LEU A 174 0.53 -13.19 1.12
CA LEU A 174 -0.52 -12.39 1.75
C LEU A 174 -1.88 -13.06 1.51
N LYS A 175 -2.53 -13.53 2.57
CA LYS A 175 -3.84 -14.21 2.49
C LYS A 175 -5.02 -13.29 2.74
N THR A 176 -4.90 -12.47 3.80
CA THR A 176 -6.02 -11.67 4.28
C THR A 176 -5.55 -10.30 4.72
N MET A 177 -6.30 -9.28 4.39
CA MET A 177 -6.22 -7.96 5.00
C MET A 177 -7.44 -7.73 5.89
N GLN A 178 -7.21 -7.33 7.14
CA GLN A 178 -8.25 -6.97 8.10
C GLN A 178 -8.28 -5.45 8.22
N ILE A 179 -9.38 -4.85 7.77
CA ILE A 179 -9.54 -3.40 7.66
C ILE A 179 -10.66 -2.94 8.60
N SER A 180 -10.35 -2.04 9.52
CA SER A 180 -11.37 -1.26 10.21
C SER A 180 -11.94 -0.23 9.26
N GLY A 181 -13.25 -0.32 8.98
CA GLY A 181 -13.88 0.62 8.07
C GLY A 181 -15.15 0.12 7.43
N ASN A 182 -15.54 0.82 6.38
CA ASN A 182 -16.74 0.53 5.60
C ASN A 182 -16.35 -0.01 4.21
N PRO A 183 -16.70 -1.25 3.84
CA PRO A 183 -16.39 -1.82 2.53
C PRO A 183 -16.94 -0.97 1.39
N GLN A 184 -18.17 -0.45 1.49
CA GLN A 184 -18.74 0.43 0.45
C GLN A 184 -17.88 1.67 0.22
N ARG A 185 -17.28 2.23 1.27
CA ARG A 185 -16.38 3.38 1.16
C ARG A 185 -15.11 3.05 0.38
N VAL A 186 -14.59 1.83 0.53
CA VAL A 186 -13.44 1.34 -0.24
C VAL A 186 -13.85 1.05 -1.69
N GLU A 187 -15.00 0.42 -1.93
CA GLU A 187 -15.56 0.17 -3.27
C GLU A 187 -15.75 1.47 -4.06
N ASP A 188 -16.39 2.47 -3.44
CA ASP A 188 -16.58 3.79 -4.04
C ASP A 188 -15.23 4.44 -4.41
N TRP A 189 -14.22 4.22 -3.58
CA TRP A 189 -12.88 4.76 -3.79
C TRP A 189 -12.12 4.04 -4.90
N ILE A 190 -12.11 2.71 -4.90
CA ILE A 190 -11.42 1.93 -5.93
C ILE A 190 -12.20 1.87 -7.25
N GLY A 191 -13.53 2.08 -7.19
CA GLY A 191 -14.41 2.10 -8.37
C GLY A 191 -14.82 0.72 -8.87
N THR A 192 -14.71 -0.29 -8.03
CA THR A 192 -15.17 -1.66 -8.30
C THR A 192 -15.75 -2.27 -7.03
N GLU A 193 -16.69 -3.20 -7.19
CA GLU A 193 -17.21 -3.98 -6.07
C GLU A 193 -16.10 -4.86 -5.50
N LEU A 194 -16.00 -4.86 -4.18
CA LEU A 194 -15.16 -5.81 -3.45
C LEU A 194 -16.00 -7.07 -3.24
N GLY A 195 -15.60 -8.15 -3.87
CA GLY A 195 -16.09 -9.45 -3.46
C GLY A 195 -15.51 -9.87 -2.09
N GLU A 196 -15.42 -11.17 -1.84
CA GLU A 196 -14.68 -11.65 -0.66
C GLU A 196 -13.15 -11.42 -0.79
N GLU A 197 -12.68 -11.22 -2.01
CA GLU A 197 -11.25 -11.08 -2.35
C GLU A 197 -11.04 -9.94 -3.35
N LEU A 198 -9.90 -9.26 -3.22
CA LEU A 198 -9.36 -8.36 -4.21
C LEU A 198 -7.99 -8.91 -4.64
N ASP A 199 -7.83 -9.21 -5.93
CA ASP A 199 -6.58 -9.74 -6.49
C ASP A 199 -6.05 -10.97 -5.71
N GLY A 200 -6.96 -11.90 -5.34
CA GLY A 200 -6.65 -13.12 -4.58
C GLY A 200 -6.25 -12.89 -3.11
N VAL A 201 -6.47 -11.70 -2.58
CA VAL A 201 -6.30 -11.38 -1.15
C VAL A 201 -7.67 -11.20 -0.52
N ARG A 202 -7.95 -11.98 0.51
CA ARG A 202 -9.22 -11.88 1.24
C ARG A 202 -9.32 -10.55 1.98
N MET A 203 -10.47 -9.89 1.82
CA MET A 203 -10.76 -8.60 2.46
C MET A 203 -11.76 -8.81 3.60
N GLU A 204 -11.32 -8.61 4.85
CA GLU A 204 -12.18 -8.67 6.03
C GLU A 204 -12.37 -7.27 6.60
N PHE A 205 -13.63 -6.84 6.69
CA PHE A 205 -13.98 -5.55 7.24
C PHE A 205 -14.58 -5.69 8.63
N SER A 206 -14.13 -4.83 9.55
CA SER A 206 -14.74 -4.65 10.86
C SER A 206 -15.17 -3.20 11.05
N SER A 207 -16.31 -2.99 11.69
CA SER A 207 -16.79 -1.66 12.08
C SER A 207 -16.70 -1.43 13.58
N GLU A 208 -16.10 -2.37 14.31
CA GLU A 208 -16.08 -2.37 15.77
C GLU A 208 -15.02 -1.39 16.31
N ASN A 209 -15.47 -0.16 16.59
CA ASN A 209 -14.81 0.82 17.49
C ASN A 209 -13.33 1.16 17.24
N GLY A 210 -12.79 0.81 16.06
CA GLY A 210 -11.43 1.11 15.68
C GLY A 210 -11.31 2.47 14.98
N GLN A 211 -10.09 2.99 14.94
CA GLN A 211 -9.75 4.02 13.97
C GLN A 211 -9.78 3.37 12.58
N PRO A 212 -10.35 4.01 11.54
CA PRO A 212 -10.29 3.47 10.19
C PRO A 212 -8.85 3.16 9.76
N GLY A 213 -8.64 2.03 9.08
CA GLY A 213 -7.32 1.68 8.58
C GLY A 213 -7.09 0.18 8.45
N LEU A 214 -5.90 -0.19 8.00
CA LEU A 214 -5.43 -1.58 8.02
C LEU A 214 -5.07 -1.96 9.46
N ASP A 215 -5.84 -2.86 10.06
CA ASP A 215 -5.62 -3.32 11.45
C ASP A 215 -4.62 -4.45 11.52
N ALA A 216 -4.72 -5.38 10.59
CA ALA A 216 -3.83 -6.54 10.53
C ALA A 216 -3.77 -7.13 9.13
N ALA A 217 -2.74 -7.93 8.90
CA ALA A 217 -2.62 -8.79 7.74
C ALA A 217 -2.27 -10.22 8.16
N VAL A 218 -2.82 -11.20 7.46
CA VAL A 218 -2.54 -12.63 7.68
C VAL A 218 -1.69 -13.13 6.52
N PHE A 219 -0.58 -13.75 6.87
CA PHE A 219 0.39 -14.28 5.94
C PHE A 219 0.49 -15.79 6.07
N GLU A 220 0.44 -16.50 4.95
CA GLU A 220 0.80 -17.91 4.90
C GLU A 220 2.32 -18.03 4.80
N VAL A 221 2.93 -18.51 5.87
CA VAL A 221 4.39 -18.63 5.99
C VAL A 221 4.79 -20.11 5.82
N PRO A 222 5.65 -20.44 4.83
CA PRO A 222 6.10 -21.81 4.62
C PRO A 222 6.68 -22.44 5.90
N GLY A 223 6.14 -23.59 6.27
CA GLY A 223 6.57 -24.34 7.46
C GLY A 223 6.10 -23.79 8.81
N ARG A 224 5.37 -22.67 8.83
CA ARG A 224 4.81 -22.07 10.07
C ARG A 224 3.29 -21.96 10.04
N GLY A 225 2.65 -22.01 8.86
CA GLY A 225 1.24 -21.78 8.68
C GLY A 225 0.89 -20.28 8.70
N ASP A 226 -0.30 -19.95 9.14
CA ASP A 226 -0.82 -18.58 9.13
C ASP A 226 -0.23 -17.76 10.30
N VAL A 227 0.38 -16.63 9.94
CA VAL A 227 0.94 -15.65 10.89
C VAL A 227 0.18 -14.34 10.72
N ARG A 228 -0.36 -13.81 11.80
CA ARG A 228 -1.04 -12.51 11.84
C ARG A 228 -0.07 -11.45 12.38
N ILE A 229 0.08 -10.38 11.63
CA ILE A 229 0.83 -9.18 12.01
C ILE A 229 -0.13 -8.02 12.24
#